data_7e39600e1f0d17f63654260a1b8e2ae7
#
_entry.id   7e39600e1f0d17f63654260a1b8e2ae7
#
_cell.length_a   1.000
_cell.length_b   1.000
_cell.length_c   1.000
_cell.angle_alpha   90.00
_cell.angle_beta   90.00
_cell.angle_gamma   90.00
#
_symmetry.space_group_name_H-M   'P 1'
#
loop_
_entity.id
_entity.type
_entity.pdbx_description
1 polymer ?
#
loop_
_entity_poly.entity_id
_entity_poly.type
_entity_poly.pdbx_seq_one_letter_code
_entity_poly.pdbx_strand_id
1 'polypeptide(L)'
;MPPAFTAEEKTRIGALLLATGRKLFTSQGLRKTSLEELMAPTGVAKSSFYVFFDSKEALYLELMLQQAGEVRRRVIDGALLSTDDPREGLRRFLHATIDELAVNPLWRRLMTHPEEMQAVARKLEPERITAMSDSPATALVEYVAAHRAEGELVAVEPAVIIGVLQCVLLVPMFGERLGDPALHPKILDLLIDIVAAGLTQAGTTGG
;
A
#
# COMPACT_ATOMS: atom_id res chain seq x y z
N MET A 1 23.24 -33.77 -11.32
CA MET A 1 22.69 -32.67 -10.47
C MET A 1 23.10 -31.38 -11.14
N PRO A 2 22.22 -30.43 -11.37
CA PRO A 2 22.63 -29.09 -11.79
C PRO A 2 23.56 -28.54 -10.70
N PRO A 3 24.63 -27.78 -11.05
CA PRO A 3 25.53 -27.19 -10.07
C PRO A 3 24.72 -26.29 -9.14
N ALA A 4 24.97 -26.39 -7.84
CA ALA A 4 24.35 -25.52 -6.85
C ALA A 4 24.81 -24.07 -7.13
N PHE A 5 23.88 -23.12 -7.22
CA PHE A 5 24.20 -21.71 -7.39
C PHE A 5 25.11 -21.23 -6.25
N THR A 6 26.13 -20.46 -6.58
CA THR A 6 26.97 -19.76 -5.60
C THR A 6 26.14 -18.72 -4.84
N ALA A 7 26.62 -18.25 -3.71
CA ALA A 7 25.94 -17.20 -2.93
C ALA A 7 25.75 -15.91 -3.76
N GLU A 8 26.76 -15.53 -4.56
CA GLU A 8 26.71 -14.37 -5.43
C GLU A 8 25.68 -14.54 -6.55
N GLU A 9 25.63 -15.72 -7.19
CA GLU A 9 24.61 -16.02 -8.20
C GLU A 9 23.19 -16.00 -7.60
N LYS A 10 22.99 -16.54 -6.41
CA LYS A 10 21.70 -16.48 -5.71
C LYS A 10 21.26 -15.04 -5.46
N THR A 11 22.16 -14.21 -4.96
CA THR A 11 21.88 -12.78 -4.71
C THR A 11 21.50 -12.07 -6.01
N ARG A 12 22.29 -12.25 -7.08
CA ARG A 12 22.03 -11.64 -8.39
C ARG A 12 20.71 -12.10 -8.99
N ILE A 13 20.43 -13.39 -8.99
CA ILE A 13 19.19 -13.96 -9.56
C ILE A 13 17.99 -13.51 -8.74
N GLY A 14 18.07 -13.53 -7.40
CA GLY A 14 17.02 -13.04 -6.52
C GLY A 14 16.67 -11.57 -6.77
N ALA A 15 17.69 -10.73 -6.92
CA ALA A 15 17.49 -9.31 -7.26
C ALA A 15 16.82 -9.12 -8.64
N LEU A 16 17.22 -9.91 -9.65
CA LEU A 16 16.58 -9.89 -10.97
C LEU A 16 15.12 -10.34 -10.92
N LEU A 17 14.81 -11.38 -10.13
CA LEU A 17 13.43 -11.85 -9.93
C LEU A 17 12.57 -10.78 -9.26
N LEU A 18 13.06 -10.11 -8.22
CA LEU A 18 12.36 -9.00 -7.57
C LEU A 18 12.13 -7.83 -8.54
N ALA A 19 13.15 -7.41 -9.28
CA ALA A 19 13.03 -6.31 -10.25
C ALA A 19 12.04 -6.66 -11.38
N THR A 20 12.13 -7.88 -11.94
CA THR A 20 11.25 -8.37 -13.00
C THR A 20 9.83 -8.54 -12.49
N GLY A 21 9.67 -9.12 -11.31
CA GLY A 21 8.38 -9.28 -10.64
C GLY A 21 7.70 -7.92 -10.41
N ARG A 22 8.43 -6.93 -9.89
CA ARG A 22 7.92 -5.56 -9.73
C ARG A 22 7.38 -5.00 -11.04
N LYS A 23 8.14 -5.11 -12.13
CA LYS A 23 7.74 -4.64 -13.47
C LYS A 23 6.49 -5.35 -13.98
N LEU A 24 6.49 -6.70 -13.97
CA LEU A 24 5.41 -7.51 -14.53
C LEU A 24 4.13 -7.42 -13.69
N PHE A 25 4.24 -7.50 -12.36
CA PHE A 25 3.07 -7.39 -11.49
C PHE A 25 2.43 -6.01 -11.57
N THR A 26 3.23 -4.95 -11.72
CA THR A 26 2.70 -3.59 -11.91
C THR A 26 1.95 -3.46 -13.24
N SER A 27 2.49 -4.01 -14.34
CA SER A 27 1.93 -3.82 -15.69
C SER A 27 0.75 -4.74 -16.00
N GLN A 28 0.82 -6.02 -15.65
CA GLN A 28 -0.17 -7.03 -16.05
C GLN A 28 -0.81 -7.78 -14.87
N GLY A 29 -0.29 -7.60 -13.65
CA GLY A 29 -0.79 -8.19 -12.42
C GLY A 29 -0.32 -9.61 -12.15
N LEU A 30 -0.60 -10.06 -10.92
CA LEU A 30 -0.18 -11.38 -10.41
C LEU A 30 -0.72 -12.52 -11.29
N ARG A 31 -1.99 -12.47 -11.66
CA ARG A 31 -2.67 -13.57 -12.36
C ARG A 31 -2.07 -13.82 -13.75
N LYS A 32 -1.80 -12.77 -14.51
CA LYS A 32 -1.32 -12.87 -15.90
C LYS A 32 0.19 -13.13 -15.99
N THR A 33 0.95 -12.88 -14.94
CA THR A 33 2.39 -13.08 -14.91
C THR A 33 2.72 -14.58 -14.84
N SER A 34 3.55 -15.07 -15.76
CA SER A 34 4.03 -16.44 -15.82
C SER A 34 5.43 -16.59 -15.20
N LEU A 35 5.79 -17.81 -14.81
CA LEU A 35 7.14 -18.10 -14.32
C LEU A 35 8.19 -17.98 -15.43
N GLU A 36 7.82 -18.22 -16.68
CA GLU A 36 8.68 -18.03 -17.85
C GLU A 36 9.11 -16.57 -17.98
N GLU A 37 8.15 -15.65 -17.90
CA GLU A 37 8.42 -14.22 -17.97
C GLU A 37 9.29 -13.73 -16.81
N LEU A 38 9.05 -14.25 -15.59
CA LEU A 38 9.85 -13.91 -14.42
C LEU A 38 11.30 -14.39 -14.55
N MET A 39 11.50 -15.59 -15.09
CA MET A 39 12.83 -16.21 -15.22
C MET A 39 13.60 -15.75 -16.46
N ALA A 40 12.93 -15.25 -17.50
CA ALA A 40 13.56 -14.89 -18.77
C ALA A 40 14.80 -13.98 -18.63
N PRO A 41 14.81 -12.92 -17.81
CA PRO A 41 15.99 -12.06 -17.65
C PRO A 41 17.14 -12.70 -16.88
N THR A 42 16.89 -13.80 -16.15
CA THR A 42 17.90 -14.44 -15.32
C THR A 42 18.86 -15.32 -16.13
N GLY A 43 18.46 -15.76 -17.32
CA GLY A 43 19.19 -16.72 -18.14
C GLY A 43 19.22 -18.14 -17.60
N VAL A 44 18.37 -18.46 -16.59
CA VAL A 44 18.33 -19.77 -15.93
C VAL A 44 17.02 -20.48 -16.23
N ALA A 45 17.01 -21.80 -16.13
CA ALA A 45 15.83 -22.61 -16.41
C ALA A 45 14.65 -22.24 -15.46
N LYS A 46 13.42 -22.29 -15.99
CA LYS A 46 12.19 -22.03 -15.24
C LYS A 46 12.08 -22.81 -13.93
N SER A 47 12.50 -24.09 -13.93
CA SER A 47 12.49 -24.95 -12.74
C SER A 47 13.33 -24.41 -11.59
N SER A 48 14.33 -23.58 -11.88
CA SER A 48 15.18 -22.96 -10.87
C SER A 48 14.48 -21.84 -10.07
N PHE A 49 13.31 -21.39 -10.50
CA PHE A 49 12.50 -20.40 -9.75
C PHE A 49 12.29 -20.85 -8.29
N TYR A 50 11.96 -22.12 -8.11
CA TYR A 50 11.66 -22.70 -6.80
C TYR A 50 12.87 -22.80 -5.84
N VAL A 51 14.08 -22.49 -6.30
CA VAL A 51 15.25 -22.31 -5.43
C VAL A 51 15.19 -20.96 -4.68
N PHE A 52 14.43 -20.00 -5.22
CA PHE A 52 14.37 -18.61 -4.72
C PHE A 52 13.04 -18.31 -4.04
N PHE A 53 11.94 -18.75 -4.61
CA PHE A 53 10.58 -18.49 -4.11
C PHE A 53 9.69 -19.72 -4.30
N ASP A 54 8.90 -20.05 -3.27
CA ASP A 54 8.00 -21.21 -3.27
C ASP A 54 6.88 -21.07 -4.33
N SER A 55 6.52 -19.83 -4.68
CA SER A 55 5.51 -19.52 -5.68
C SER A 55 5.65 -18.08 -6.17
N LYS A 56 4.96 -17.72 -7.26
CA LYS A 56 4.91 -16.32 -7.71
C LYS A 56 4.15 -15.43 -6.71
N GLU A 57 3.24 -16.01 -5.94
CA GLU A 57 2.54 -15.35 -4.84
C GLU A 57 3.51 -15.03 -3.69
N ALA A 58 4.48 -15.89 -3.41
CA ALA A 58 5.53 -15.63 -2.42
C ALA A 58 6.46 -14.48 -2.87
N LEU A 59 6.83 -14.44 -4.15
CA LEU A 59 7.58 -13.31 -4.74
C LEU A 59 6.76 -12.01 -4.67
N TYR A 60 5.46 -12.08 -4.95
CA TYR A 60 4.56 -10.92 -4.87
C TYR A 60 4.48 -10.40 -3.44
N LEU A 61 4.30 -11.28 -2.44
CA LEU A 61 4.28 -10.90 -1.02
C LEU A 61 5.59 -10.24 -0.61
N GLU A 62 6.74 -10.79 -1.00
CA GLU A 62 8.05 -10.18 -0.68
C GLU A 62 8.14 -8.74 -1.20
N LEU A 63 7.70 -8.50 -2.44
CA LEU A 63 7.63 -7.15 -3.00
C LEU A 63 6.67 -6.24 -2.22
N MET A 64 5.54 -6.79 -1.75
CA MET A 64 4.57 -6.04 -0.95
C MET A 64 5.15 -5.66 0.41
N LEU A 65 5.85 -6.57 1.08
CA LEU A 65 6.48 -6.30 2.38
C LEU A 65 7.57 -5.22 2.26
N GLN A 66 8.43 -5.30 1.23
CA GLN A 66 9.42 -4.28 0.95
C GLN A 66 8.78 -2.91 0.73
N GLN A 67 7.70 -2.85 -0.06
CA GLN A 67 6.97 -1.61 -0.31
C GLN A 67 6.26 -1.09 0.94
N ALA A 68 5.62 -1.98 1.71
CA ALA A 68 4.91 -1.57 2.92
C ALA A 68 5.81 -0.82 3.90
N GLY A 69 7.03 -1.30 4.12
CA GLY A 69 8.00 -0.62 4.99
C GLY A 69 8.44 0.75 4.47
N GLU A 70 8.62 0.90 3.15
CA GLU A 70 8.97 2.19 2.54
C GLU A 70 7.79 3.18 2.59
N VAL A 71 6.59 2.71 2.25
CA VAL A 71 5.37 3.52 2.30
C VAL A 71 5.07 3.94 3.73
N ARG A 72 5.16 3.02 4.70
CA ARG A 72 4.98 3.33 6.11
C ARG A 72 5.85 4.50 6.56
N ARG A 73 7.15 4.46 6.27
CA ARG A 73 8.07 5.55 6.64
C ARG A 73 7.64 6.90 6.08
N ARG A 74 7.07 6.94 4.87
CA ARG A 74 6.63 8.19 4.23
C ARG A 74 5.27 8.66 4.73
N VAL A 75 4.27 7.78 4.74
CA VAL A 75 2.88 8.20 4.98
C VAL A 75 2.47 8.13 6.46
N ILE A 76 3.09 7.26 7.25
CA ILE A 76 2.82 7.14 8.69
C ILE A 76 3.84 7.97 9.47
N ASP A 77 5.11 7.54 9.47
CA ASP A 77 6.13 8.13 10.35
C ASP A 77 6.46 9.57 9.94
N GLY A 78 6.57 9.84 8.62
CA GLY A 78 6.92 11.15 8.06
C GLY A 78 5.74 12.10 7.86
N ALA A 79 4.50 11.62 7.96
CA ALA A 79 3.31 12.44 7.74
C ALA A 79 2.33 12.34 8.91
N LEU A 80 1.61 11.21 9.09
CA LEU A 80 0.58 11.05 10.11
C LEU A 80 1.10 11.34 11.52
N LEU A 81 2.23 10.76 11.89
CA LEU A 81 2.84 10.85 13.22
C LEU A 81 3.86 12.00 13.34
N SER A 82 3.97 12.87 12.34
CA SER A 82 4.93 13.99 12.35
C SER A 82 4.44 15.22 13.11
N THR A 83 3.27 15.15 13.74
CA THR A 83 2.65 16.23 14.51
C THR A 83 1.73 15.63 15.59
N ASP A 84 1.56 16.34 16.67
CA ASP A 84 0.63 15.99 17.76
C ASP A 84 -0.80 16.50 17.49
N ASP A 85 -1.02 17.34 16.46
CA ASP A 85 -2.34 17.80 16.04
C ASP A 85 -3.00 16.77 15.13
N PRO A 86 -4.07 16.09 15.54
CA PRO A 86 -4.72 15.05 14.74
C PRO A 86 -5.26 15.57 13.40
N ARG A 87 -5.71 16.80 13.34
CA ARG A 87 -6.19 17.43 12.10
C ARG A 87 -5.06 17.55 11.08
N GLU A 88 -3.94 18.10 11.52
CA GLU A 88 -2.77 18.26 10.66
C GLU A 88 -2.15 16.90 10.32
N GLY A 89 -2.14 15.93 11.24
CA GLY A 89 -1.71 14.56 11.01
C GLY A 89 -2.50 13.88 9.90
N LEU A 90 -3.83 13.91 9.96
CA LEU A 90 -4.71 13.36 8.93
C LEU A 90 -4.53 14.08 7.59
N ARG A 91 -4.37 15.41 7.60
CA ARG A 91 -4.13 16.21 6.41
C ARG A 91 -2.83 15.80 5.72
N ARG A 92 -1.72 15.71 6.44
CA ARG A 92 -0.41 15.27 5.94
C ARG A 92 -0.47 13.84 5.43
N PHE A 93 -1.12 12.95 6.17
CA PHE A 93 -1.31 11.55 5.77
C PHE A 93 -2.01 11.44 4.41
N LEU A 94 -3.10 12.18 4.20
CA LEU A 94 -3.85 12.14 2.94
C LEU A 94 -3.01 12.65 1.77
N HIS A 95 -2.30 13.78 1.92
CA HIS A 95 -1.40 14.30 0.90
C HIS A 95 -0.28 13.30 0.59
N ALA A 96 0.44 12.84 1.61
CA ALA A 96 1.56 11.90 1.43
C ALA A 96 1.11 10.58 0.76
N THR A 97 -0.09 10.09 1.11
CA THR A 97 -0.63 8.86 0.50
C THR A 97 -1.02 9.09 -0.97
N ILE A 98 -1.59 10.23 -1.30
CA ILE A 98 -1.92 10.59 -2.70
C ILE A 98 -0.65 10.73 -3.54
N ASP A 99 0.37 11.40 -3.01
CA ASP A 99 1.67 11.53 -3.68
C ASP A 99 2.31 10.15 -3.89
N GLU A 100 2.26 9.29 -2.88
CA GLU A 100 2.74 7.91 -3.00
C GLU A 100 1.98 7.13 -4.08
N LEU A 101 0.66 7.23 -4.14
CA LEU A 101 -0.15 6.60 -5.18
C LEU A 101 0.17 7.15 -6.59
N ALA A 102 0.60 8.40 -6.70
CA ALA A 102 1.00 8.98 -7.98
C ALA A 102 2.32 8.41 -8.49
N VAL A 103 3.31 8.20 -7.62
CA VAL A 103 4.68 7.82 -8.00
C VAL A 103 4.99 6.33 -7.83
N ASN A 104 4.13 5.57 -7.14
CA ASN A 104 4.33 4.15 -6.85
C ASN A 104 3.24 3.27 -7.50
N PRO A 105 3.45 2.82 -8.75
CA PRO A 105 2.43 2.05 -9.47
C PRO A 105 2.12 0.70 -8.83
N LEU A 106 3.09 0.06 -8.15
CA LEU A 106 2.85 -1.21 -7.46
C LEU A 106 1.95 -1.01 -6.23
N TRP A 107 2.17 0.07 -5.45
CA TRP A 107 1.31 0.43 -4.32
C TRP A 107 -0.10 0.80 -4.78
N ARG A 108 -0.20 1.60 -5.85
CA ARG A 108 -1.49 1.93 -6.48
C ARG A 108 -2.24 0.67 -6.88
N ARG A 109 -1.56 -0.32 -7.50
CA ARG A 109 -2.17 -1.58 -7.88
C ARG A 109 -2.71 -2.35 -6.69
N LEU A 110 -1.96 -2.40 -5.59
CA LEU A 110 -2.40 -3.03 -4.34
C LEU A 110 -3.73 -2.43 -3.84
N MET A 111 -3.86 -1.11 -3.90
CA MET A 111 -5.08 -0.40 -3.47
C MET A 111 -6.27 -0.61 -4.42
N THR A 112 -6.01 -0.84 -5.71
CA THR A 112 -7.06 -0.96 -6.74
C THR A 112 -7.44 -2.39 -7.08
N HIS A 113 -6.65 -3.40 -6.67
CA HIS A 113 -6.84 -4.82 -6.99
C HIS A 113 -6.77 -5.68 -5.73
N PRO A 114 -7.71 -5.52 -4.77
CA PRO A 114 -7.70 -6.27 -3.51
C PRO A 114 -7.80 -7.79 -3.72
N GLU A 115 -8.34 -8.24 -4.85
CA GLU A 115 -8.40 -9.65 -5.24
C GLU A 115 -7.02 -10.30 -5.38
N GLU A 116 -5.98 -9.54 -5.70
CA GLU A 116 -4.60 -10.06 -5.79
C GLU A 116 -4.08 -10.42 -4.40
N MET A 117 -4.34 -9.58 -3.39
CA MET A 117 -3.99 -9.89 -2.00
C MET A 117 -4.78 -11.06 -1.43
N GLN A 118 -6.05 -11.19 -1.81
CA GLN A 118 -6.84 -12.38 -1.44
C GLN A 118 -6.25 -13.65 -2.06
N ALA A 119 -5.76 -13.60 -3.31
CA ALA A 119 -5.10 -14.73 -3.95
C ALA A 119 -3.79 -15.11 -3.25
N VAL A 120 -3.02 -14.12 -2.81
CA VAL A 120 -1.81 -14.31 -1.99
C VAL A 120 -2.16 -14.98 -0.66
N ALA A 121 -3.14 -14.44 0.07
CA ALA A 121 -3.56 -14.93 1.38
C ALA A 121 -4.05 -16.40 1.35
N ARG A 122 -4.66 -16.86 0.24
CA ARG A 122 -5.12 -18.24 0.09
C ARG A 122 -4.00 -19.26 -0.11
N LYS A 123 -2.82 -18.82 -0.51
CA LYS A 123 -1.70 -19.71 -0.91
C LYS A 123 -0.54 -19.71 0.08
N LEU A 124 -0.50 -18.76 0.98
CA LEU A 124 0.61 -18.58 1.90
C LEU A 124 0.22 -18.99 3.33
N GLU A 125 1.21 -19.47 4.07
CA GLU A 125 1.04 -19.79 5.49
C GLU A 125 0.64 -18.53 6.29
N PRO A 126 -0.26 -18.67 7.29
CA PRO A 126 -0.74 -17.56 8.11
C PRO A 126 0.37 -16.72 8.75
N GLU A 127 1.48 -17.36 9.14
CA GLU A 127 2.63 -16.69 9.75
C GLU A 127 3.27 -15.67 8.82
N ARG A 128 3.32 -15.94 7.52
CA ARG A 128 3.84 -15.00 6.51
C ARG A 128 2.92 -13.80 6.29
N ILE A 129 1.63 -14.00 6.48
CA ILE A 129 0.63 -12.91 6.38
C ILE A 129 0.71 -12.03 7.64
N THR A 130 0.99 -12.62 8.81
CA THR A 130 1.18 -11.89 10.06
C THR A 130 2.38 -10.91 9.98
N ALA A 131 3.37 -11.17 9.12
CA ALA A 131 4.45 -10.21 8.85
C ALA A 131 3.95 -8.87 8.24
N MET A 132 2.68 -8.81 7.78
CA MET A 132 2.03 -7.58 7.34
C MET A 132 1.39 -6.78 8.49
N SER A 133 1.48 -7.24 9.74
CA SER A 133 0.92 -6.55 10.92
C SER A 133 1.51 -5.16 11.12
N ASP A 134 2.71 -4.89 10.63
CA ASP A 134 3.35 -3.56 10.63
C ASP A 134 3.08 -2.75 9.34
N SER A 135 1.91 -2.94 8.75
CA SER A 135 1.52 -2.23 7.52
C SER A 135 1.06 -0.80 7.78
N PRO A 136 1.12 0.10 6.77
CA PRO A 136 0.53 1.43 6.88
C PRO A 136 -0.96 1.41 7.25
N ALA A 137 -1.70 0.38 6.80
CA ALA A 137 -3.11 0.23 7.10
C ALA A 137 -3.34 -0.09 8.59
N THR A 138 -2.55 -1.00 9.17
CA THR A 138 -2.63 -1.33 10.60
C THR A 138 -2.31 -0.11 11.45
N ALA A 139 -1.23 0.61 11.13
CA ALA A 139 -0.84 1.83 11.85
C ALA A 139 -1.93 2.92 11.79
N LEU A 140 -2.61 3.08 10.65
CA LEU A 140 -3.74 4.00 10.53
C LEU A 140 -4.91 3.57 11.41
N VAL A 141 -5.24 2.27 11.46
CA VAL A 141 -6.31 1.75 12.33
C VAL A 141 -6.02 2.02 13.79
N GLU A 142 -4.79 1.76 14.23
CA GLU A 142 -4.33 2.01 15.59
C GLU A 142 -4.39 3.51 15.94
N TYR A 143 -3.92 4.36 15.03
CA TYR A 143 -3.98 5.82 15.20
C TYR A 143 -5.42 6.31 15.38
N VAL A 144 -6.32 5.91 14.48
CA VAL A 144 -7.73 6.30 14.53
C VAL A 144 -8.41 5.80 15.81
N ALA A 145 -8.10 4.56 16.24
CA ALA A 145 -8.66 4.00 17.47
C ALA A 145 -8.20 4.76 18.72
N ALA A 146 -6.91 5.11 18.80
CA ALA A 146 -6.34 5.86 19.92
C ALA A 146 -6.94 7.27 20.05
N HIS A 147 -6.85 8.09 18.99
CA HIS A 147 -7.34 9.47 18.99
C HIS A 147 -8.88 9.57 19.16
N ARG A 148 -9.61 8.55 18.68
CA ARG A 148 -11.05 8.46 18.97
C ARG A 148 -11.32 8.18 20.46
N ALA A 149 -10.55 7.31 21.09
CA ALA A 149 -10.69 6.99 22.52
C ALA A 149 -10.38 8.23 23.40
N GLU A 150 -9.47 9.09 22.96
CA GLU A 150 -9.11 10.35 23.59
C GLU A 150 -10.11 11.49 23.32
N GLY A 151 -11.09 11.26 22.43
CA GLY A 151 -12.12 12.26 22.08
C GLY A 151 -11.63 13.32 21.09
N GLU A 152 -10.51 13.13 20.45
CA GLU A 152 -9.92 14.04 19.48
C GLU A 152 -10.49 13.83 18.06
N LEU A 153 -11.10 12.67 17.82
CA LEU A 153 -11.83 12.36 16.58
C LEU A 153 -13.33 12.20 16.87
N VAL A 154 -14.12 12.38 15.82
CA VAL A 154 -15.59 12.22 15.87
C VAL A 154 -16.01 10.88 16.47
N ALA A 155 -17.08 10.86 17.24
CA ALA A 155 -17.56 9.71 18.02
C ALA A 155 -18.35 8.70 17.14
N VAL A 156 -17.74 8.29 16.00
CA VAL A 156 -18.27 7.25 15.12
C VAL A 156 -17.36 6.01 15.17
N GLU A 157 -17.78 4.90 14.57
CA GLU A 157 -16.96 3.70 14.48
C GLU A 157 -15.64 3.96 13.74
N PRO A 158 -14.47 3.46 14.21
CA PRO A 158 -13.18 3.65 13.52
C PRO A 158 -13.21 3.25 12.05
N ALA A 159 -13.94 2.20 11.69
CA ALA A 159 -14.12 1.75 10.32
C ALA A 159 -14.78 2.80 9.42
N VAL A 160 -15.69 3.62 9.96
CA VAL A 160 -16.34 4.71 9.23
C VAL A 160 -15.34 5.82 8.94
N ILE A 161 -14.50 6.19 9.91
CA ILE A 161 -13.42 7.18 9.72
C ILE A 161 -12.47 6.71 8.62
N ILE A 162 -12.01 5.46 8.70
CA ILE A 162 -11.12 4.86 7.69
C ILE A 162 -11.79 4.85 6.31
N GLY A 163 -13.08 4.51 6.24
CA GLY A 163 -13.84 4.56 4.99
C GLY A 163 -13.91 5.96 4.37
N VAL A 164 -14.09 7.00 5.19
CA VAL A 164 -14.06 8.40 4.73
C VAL A 164 -12.68 8.77 4.17
N LEU A 165 -11.60 8.41 4.87
CA LEU A 165 -10.24 8.64 4.38
C LEU A 165 -9.99 7.90 3.05
N GLN A 166 -10.44 6.65 2.93
CA GLN A 166 -10.34 5.87 1.69
C GLN A 166 -11.09 6.53 0.52
N CYS A 167 -12.26 7.13 0.76
CA CYS A 167 -13.00 7.86 -0.28
C CYS A 167 -12.16 9.02 -0.85
N VAL A 168 -11.45 9.77 -0.01
CA VAL A 168 -10.55 10.85 -0.46
C VAL A 168 -9.43 10.30 -1.35
N LEU A 169 -8.83 9.17 -0.96
CA LEU A 169 -7.74 8.53 -1.72
C LEU A 169 -8.18 7.99 -3.08
N LEU A 170 -9.47 7.73 -3.28
CA LEU A 170 -10.02 7.29 -4.56
C LEU A 170 -10.26 8.44 -5.55
N VAL A 171 -10.44 9.67 -5.06
CA VAL A 171 -10.78 10.83 -5.90
C VAL A 171 -9.78 11.05 -7.05
N PRO A 172 -8.44 11.00 -6.85
CA PRO A 172 -7.48 11.18 -7.95
C PRO A 172 -7.59 10.13 -9.06
N MET A 173 -8.12 8.95 -8.75
CA MET A 173 -8.30 7.87 -9.74
C MET A 173 -9.41 8.15 -10.74
N PHE A 174 -10.32 9.03 -10.41
CA PHE A 174 -11.45 9.43 -11.23
C PHE A 174 -11.35 10.90 -11.68
N GLY A 175 -10.15 11.48 -11.62
CA GLY A 175 -9.90 12.88 -11.95
C GLY A 175 -10.48 13.32 -13.28
N GLU A 176 -10.40 12.49 -14.33
CA GLU A 176 -10.98 12.78 -15.65
C GLU A 176 -12.48 13.09 -15.62
N ARG A 177 -13.19 12.73 -14.54
CA ARG A 177 -14.64 12.98 -14.35
C ARG A 177 -14.92 14.21 -13.50
N LEU A 178 -13.91 14.88 -12.96
CA LEU A 178 -14.05 16.01 -12.04
C LEU A 178 -14.05 17.38 -12.72
N GLY A 179 -14.25 17.43 -14.04
CA GLY A 179 -14.29 18.68 -14.79
C GLY A 179 -12.90 19.14 -15.25
N ASP A 180 -12.59 20.45 -15.11
CA ASP A 180 -11.33 21.02 -15.59
C ASP A 180 -10.12 20.44 -14.85
N PRO A 181 -9.18 19.76 -15.53
CA PRO A 181 -7.97 19.20 -14.93
C PRO A 181 -7.10 20.22 -14.17
N ALA A 182 -7.13 21.49 -14.57
CA ALA A 182 -6.40 22.56 -13.89
C ALA A 182 -6.89 22.85 -12.47
N LEU A 183 -8.13 22.44 -12.15
CA LEU A 183 -8.74 22.62 -10.84
C LEU A 183 -8.54 21.39 -9.92
N HIS A 184 -8.15 20.23 -10.44
CA HIS A 184 -8.07 18.99 -9.64
C HIS A 184 -7.19 19.13 -8.39
N PRO A 185 -5.98 19.73 -8.42
CA PRO A 185 -5.20 19.91 -7.19
C PRO A 185 -5.93 20.73 -6.14
N LYS A 186 -6.57 21.83 -6.54
CA LYS A 186 -7.31 22.72 -5.62
C LYS A 186 -8.57 22.04 -5.04
N ILE A 187 -9.25 21.24 -5.85
CA ILE A 187 -10.42 20.46 -5.39
C ILE A 187 -9.97 19.46 -4.33
N LEU A 188 -8.86 18.77 -4.59
CA LEU A 188 -8.31 17.77 -3.70
C LEU A 188 -7.81 18.36 -2.39
N ASP A 189 -7.06 19.47 -2.44
CA ASP A 189 -6.60 20.20 -1.25
C ASP A 189 -7.77 20.62 -0.37
N LEU A 190 -8.80 21.23 -0.98
CA LEU A 190 -10.02 21.66 -0.25
C LEU A 190 -10.77 20.46 0.35
N LEU A 191 -10.89 19.36 -0.38
CA LEU A 191 -11.53 18.14 0.12
C LEU A 191 -10.79 17.58 1.33
N ILE A 192 -9.46 17.50 1.26
CA ILE A 192 -8.61 17.05 2.36
C ILE A 192 -8.81 17.93 3.60
N ASP A 193 -8.79 19.25 3.43
CA ASP A 193 -8.98 20.20 4.52
C ASP A 193 -10.37 20.06 5.17
N ILE A 194 -11.42 19.89 4.37
CA ILE A 194 -12.80 19.67 4.85
C ILE A 194 -12.88 18.35 5.64
N VAL A 195 -12.32 17.27 5.10
CA VAL A 195 -12.40 15.96 5.72
C VAL A 195 -11.58 15.94 7.01
N ALA A 196 -10.35 16.45 7.01
CA ALA A 196 -9.53 16.50 8.22
C ALA A 196 -10.19 17.34 9.31
N ALA A 197 -10.74 18.52 8.95
CA ALA A 197 -11.48 19.35 9.89
C ALA A 197 -12.74 18.67 10.41
N GLY A 198 -13.53 18.04 9.55
CA GLY A 198 -14.77 17.37 9.92
C GLY A 198 -14.56 16.17 10.85
N LEU A 199 -13.47 15.40 10.62
CA LEU A 199 -13.14 14.22 11.44
C LEU A 199 -12.59 14.59 12.82
N THR A 200 -12.01 15.78 12.99
CA THR A 200 -11.43 16.28 14.24
C THR A 200 -12.32 17.29 14.99
N GLN A 201 -13.50 17.61 14.46
CA GLN A 201 -14.49 18.35 15.25
C GLN A 201 -15.05 17.42 16.34
N ALA A 202 -14.64 17.66 17.58
CA ALA A 202 -15.30 17.07 18.74
C ALA A 202 -16.79 17.35 18.60
N GLY A 203 -17.59 16.29 18.53
CA GLY A 203 -19.03 16.44 18.37
C GLY A 203 -19.59 17.41 19.40
N THR A 204 -20.14 18.52 18.94
CA THR A 204 -21.05 19.31 19.75
C THR A 204 -22.19 18.35 20.05
N THR A 205 -22.16 17.77 21.25
CA THR A 205 -23.25 16.98 21.79
C THR A 205 -24.42 17.95 21.87
N GLY A 206 -25.30 17.91 20.85
CA GLY A 206 -26.56 18.60 20.89
C GLY A 206 -27.34 18.09 22.09
N GLY A 207 -27.55 18.97 23.06
CA GLY A 207 -28.44 18.76 24.18
C GLY A 207 -29.89 18.58 23.75
#